data_383a563e50b319a4e79f5ba943121999
#
_entry.id   383a563e50b319a4e79f5ba943121999
#
_cell.length_a   1.000
_cell.length_b   1.000
_cell.length_c   1.000
_cell.angle_alpha   90.00
_cell.angle_beta   90.00
_cell.angle_gamma   90.00
#
_symmetry.space_group_name_H-M   'P 1'
#
loop_
_entity.id
_entity.type
_entity.pdbx_description
1 polymer ?
#
loop_
_entity_poly.entity_id
_entity_poly.type
_entity_poly.pdbx_seq_one_letter_code
_entity_poly.pdbx_strand_id
1 'polypeptide(L)'
;MPGVVASTLHHLVRQAQAEGVCLPEVSSTPDATGRVPAAGVLALLQAAVSVTDPGFPLRAARITRRDSMGLVHLFADAAPTLGAAQRRFVDFAVLVTDLYQWRADEAADRSRLVCEGVPDDPAVQWLLAFDLADTVAFTQAALGPAADIRLVLERPGVVPFGDLGVRVDNGAWTGVSVPRLALETPLLHANAAVSDLLEQRLRDLHLHIDPPVWSAVIQDLRQHLSCAPSIHETAGRLGMSRRTLARRLQQEGRSFRDLLSGLRRREAMRLLSDHSVESVAHSLGYSEARPFNRAFRRWTGLSPSHWRDRQAAQEGLDD
;
A
#
# COMPACT_ATOMS: atom_id res chain seq x y z
N MET A 1 11.83 -15.00 3.28
CA MET A 1 11.64 -14.02 4.36
C MET A 1 11.18 -12.70 3.73
N PRO A 2 10.29 -11.91 4.40
CA PRO A 2 9.93 -10.59 3.91
C PRO A 2 11.16 -9.72 3.67
N GLY A 3 11.12 -8.91 2.60
CA GLY A 3 12.23 -8.06 2.18
C GLY A 3 11.76 -6.69 1.71
N VAL A 4 12.70 -5.76 1.71
CA VAL A 4 12.53 -4.39 1.22
C VAL A 4 13.68 -4.08 0.27
N VAL A 5 13.43 -3.33 -0.80
CA VAL A 5 14.50 -2.94 -1.73
C VAL A 5 15.57 -2.12 -1.01
N ALA A 6 16.84 -2.41 -1.32
CA ALA A 6 17.98 -1.78 -0.63
C ALA A 6 18.04 -0.25 -0.81
N SER A 7 17.49 0.29 -1.90
CA SER A 7 17.42 1.74 -2.12
C SER A 7 16.61 2.46 -1.06
N THR A 8 15.49 1.88 -0.58
CA THR A 8 14.69 2.44 0.51
C THR A 8 15.51 2.58 1.80
N LEU A 9 16.25 1.52 2.18
CA LEU A 9 17.16 1.56 3.33
C LEU A 9 18.20 2.67 3.18
N HIS A 10 18.78 2.80 1.99
CA HIS A 10 19.79 3.83 1.72
C HIS A 10 19.23 5.25 1.92
N HIS A 11 18.02 5.54 1.43
CA HIS A 11 17.36 6.84 1.63
C HIS A 11 17.10 7.15 3.10
N LEU A 12 16.59 6.17 3.85
CA LEU A 12 16.34 6.32 5.28
C LEU A 12 17.64 6.62 6.07
N VAL A 13 18.71 5.89 5.77
CA VAL A 13 20.02 6.10 6.41
C VAL A 13 20.61 7.48 6.05
N ARG A 14 20.54 7.88 4.79
CA ARG A 14 21.02 9.22 4.37
C ARG A 14 20.25 10.36 5.02
N GLN A 15 18.93 10.22 5.16
CA GLN A 15 18.13 11.22 5.86
C GLN A 15 18.52 11.31 7.33
N ALA A 16 18.69 10.18 8.00
CA ALA A 16 19.13 10.16 9.39
C ALA A 16 20.50 10.84 9.58
N GLN A 17 21.45 10.54 8.70
CA GLN A 17 22.76 11.19 8.71
C GLN A 17 22.66 12.70 8.50
N ALA A 18 21.81 13.17 7.58
CA ALA A 18 21.58 14.58 7.33
C ALA A 18 20.96 15.32 8.54
N GLU A 19 20.16 14.64 9.34
CA GLU A 19 19.54 15.15 10.56
C GLU A 19 20.39 14.93 11.82
N GLY A 20 21.60 14.34 11.69
CA GLY A 20 22.46 14.03 12.83
C GLY A 20 21.91 12.93 13.74
N VAL A 21 20.98 12.10 13.23
CA VAL A 21 20.35 11.01 13.97
C VAL A 21 21.21 9.75 13.87
N CYS A 22 21.58 9.19 15.02
CA CYS A 22 22.29 7.92 15.06
C CYS A 22 21.27 6.77 15.04
N LEU A 23 21.20 6.05 13.92
CA LEU A 23 20.40 4.85 13.78
C LEU A 23 21.26 3.59 13.94
N PRO A 24 20.66 2.46 14.37
CA PRO A 24 21.39 1.20 14.48
C PRO A 24 21.95 0.75 13.12
N GLU A 25 23.13 0.16 13.13
CA GLU A 25 23.68 -0.49 11.94
C GLU A 25 22.78 -1.67 11.54
N VAL A 26 22.35 -1.67 10.29
CA VAL A 26 21.57 -2.76 9.71
C VAL A 26 22.44 -3.42 8.63
N SER A 27 22.45 -4.75 8.62
CA SER A 27 23.08 -5.48 7.51
C SER A 27 22.43 -5.04 6.20
N SER A 28 23.19 -4.32 5.40
CA SER A 28 22.73 -3.73 4.13
C SER A 28 23.16 -4.53 2.92
N THR A 29 23.66 -5.76 3.10
CA THR A 29 24.04 -6.62 1.97
C THR A 29 22.77 -7.12 1.28
N PRO A 30 22.47 -6.64 0.05
CA PRO A 30 21.30 -7.09 -0.67
C PRO A 30 21.45 -8.55 -1.11
N ASP A 31 20.34 -9.25 -1.20
CA ASP A 31 20.27 -10.56 -1.84
C ASP A 31 20.39 -10.45 -3.39
N ALA A 32 20.27 -11.58 -4.09
CA ALA A 32 20.35 -11.63 -5.55
C ALA A 32 19.24 -10.79 -6.25
N THR A 33 18.17 -10.45 -5.54
CA THR A 33 17.07 -9.60 -6.03
C THR A 33 17.27 -8.11 -5.74
N GLY A 34 18.34 -7.73 -5.05
CA GLY A 34 18.61 -6.37 -4.63
C GLY A 34 17.81 -5.94 -3.38
N ARG A 35 17.29 -6.90 -2.61
CA ARG A 35 16.49 -6.67 -1.40
C ARG A 35 17.30 -6.99 -0.14
N VAL A 36 16.98 -6.29 0.93
CA VAL A 36 17.48 -6.56 2.28
C VAL A 36 16.37 -7.15 3.15
N PRO A 37 16.69 -7.93 4.19
CA PRO A 37 15.68 -8.46 5.10
C PRO A 37 14.83 -7.35 5.72
N ALA A 38 13.50 -7.45 5.62
CA ALA A 38 12.58 -6.45 6.16
C ALA A 38 12.77 -6.22 7.67
N ALA A 39 13.12 -7.28 8.42
CA ALA A 39 13.37 -7.18 9.86
C ALA A 39 14.41 -6.12 10.22
N GLY A 40 15.49 -6.00 9.44
CA GLY A 40 16.52 -4.97 9.64
C GLY A 40 15.99 -3.57 9.36
N VAL A 41 15.25 -3.39 8.25
CA VAL A 41 14.64 -2.09 7.90
C VAL A 41 13.60 -1.67 8.93
N LEU A 42 12.77 -2.60 9.39
CA LEU A 42 11.78 -2.33 10.43
C LEU A 42 12.42 -1.97 11.77
N ALA A 43 13.51 -2.67 12.17
CA ALA A 43 14.25 -2.32 13.38
C ALA A 43 14.84 -0.91 13.31
N LEU A 44 15.38 -0.51 12.15
CA LEU A 44 15.85 0.85 11.91
C LEU A 44 14.72 1.87 12.01
N LEU A 45 13.57 1.59 11.38
CA LEU A 45 12.40 2.47 11.46
C LEU A 45 11.82 2.55 12.86
N GLN A 46 11.77 1.45 13.63
CA GLN A 46 11.36 1.46 15.04
C GLN A 46 12.28 2.34 15.89
N ALA A 47 13.58 2.28 15.65
CA ALA A 47 14.53 3.18 16.31
C ALA A 47 14.29 4.62 15.88
N ALA A 48 14.09 4.89 14.59
CA ALA A 48 13.80 6.22 14.06
C ALA A 48 12.53 6.82 14.67
N VAL A 49 11.44 6.06 14.78
CA VAL A 49 10.18 6.48 15.42
C VAL A 49 10.40 7.00 16.85
N SER A 50 11.40 6.46 17.56
CA SER A 50 11.69 6.82 18.95
C SER A 50 12.53 8.08 19.09
N VAL A 51 13.25 8.51 18.05
CA VAL A 51 14.25 9.58 18.13
C VAL A 51 14.05 10.72 17.13
N THR A 52 13.11 10.58 16.19
CA THR A 52 12.79 11.60 15.19
C THR A 52 11.31 12.01 15.26
N ASP A 53 10.94 13.04 14.52
CA ASP A 53 9.54 13.46 14.39
C ASP A 53 8.80 12.66 13.30
N PRO A 54 7.45 12.67 13.31
CA PRO A 54 6.63 11.93 12.34
C PRO A 54 6.81 12.34 10.87
N GLY A 55 7.44 13.47 10.57
CA GLY A 55 7.74 13.92 9.20
C GLY A 55 9.00 13.27 8.59
N PHE A 56 9.78 12.54 9.39
CA PHE A 56 11.03 11.91 8.94
C PHE A 56 10.87 11.05 7.65
N PRO A 57 9.89 10.13 7.53
CA PRO A 57 9.76 9.33 6.31
C PRO A 57 9.44 10.16 5.06
N LEU A 58 8.70 11.29 5.21
CA LEU A 58 8.40 12.18 4.10
C LEU A 58 9.65 12.93 3.62
N ARG A 59 10.50 13.35 4.55
CA ARG A 59 11.79 14.00 4.21
C ARG A 59 12.75 13.03 3.57
N ALA A 60 12.80 11.77 4.03
CA ALA A 60 13.59 10.72 3.42
C ALA A 60 13.17 10.44 1.96
N ALA A 61 11.88 10.44 1.66
CA ALA A 61 11.36 10.29 0.31
C ALA A 61 11.74 11.45 -0.61
N ARG A 62 11.84 12.70 -0.09
CA ARG A 62 12.24 13.88 -0.88
C ARG A 62 13.70 13.85 -1.36
N ILE A 63 14.56 13.06 -0.73
CA ILE A 63 15.98 12.90 -1.15
C ILE A 63 16.09 11.93 -2.31
N THR A 64 15.03 11.20 -2.62
CA THR A 64 15.03 10.22 -3.72
C THR A 64 15.40 10.92 -5.02
N ARG A 65 16.61 10.65 -5.49
CA ARG A 65 17.11 11.11 -6.79
C ARG A 65 16.97 9.98 -7.79
N ARG A 66 16.87 10.33 -9.07
CA ARG A 66 16.76 9.35 -10.15
C ARG A 66 17.91 8.33 -10.17
N ASP A 67 19.11 8.74 -9.80
CA ASP A 67 20.32 7.91 -9.69
C ASP A 67 20.32 6.93 -8.53
N SER A 68 19.43 7.12 -7.55
CA SER A 68 19.27 6.23 -6.38
C SER A 68 17.94 5.47 -6.39
N MET A 69 17.16 5.56 -7.45
CA MET A 69 15.91 4.80 -7.61
C MET A 69 16.21 3.32 -7.86
N GLY A 70 15.42 2.44 -7.24
CA GLY A 70 15.47 1.00 -7.53
C GLY A 70 15.00 0.69 -8.96
N LEU A 71 15.32 -0.53 -9.45
CA LEU A 71 15.01 -0.93 -10.83
C LEU A 71 13.52 -0.79 -11.18
N VAL A 72 12.62 -1.06 -10.23
CA VAL A 72 11.15 -0.94 -10.44
C VAL A 72 10.75 0.51 -10.73
N HIS A 73 11.30 1.46 -9.98
CA HIS A 73 11.04 2.89 -10.19
C HIS A 73 11.63 3.38 -11.50
N LEU A 74 12.85 2.96 -11.88
CA LEU A 74 13.45 3.30 -13.17
C LEU A 74 12.62 2.74 -14.34
N PHE A 75 12.06 1.53 -14.18
CA PHE A 75 11.17 0.93 -15.17
C PHE A 75 9.85 1.68 -15.31
N ALA A 76 9.27 2.13 -14.18
CA ALA A 76 8.09 2.97 -14.20
C ALA A 76 8.39 4.34 -14.87
N ASP A 77 9.52 4.98 -14.55
CA ASP A 77 9.93 6.27 -15.11
C ASP A 77 10.21 6.21 -16.62
N ALA A 78 10.68 5.07 -17.12
CA ALA A 78 10.89 4.85 -18.56
C ALA A 78 9.60 4.49 -19.33
N ALA A 79 8.43 4.50 -18.69
CA ALA A 79 7.15 4.20 -19.32
C ALA A 79 6.69 5.32 -20.27
N PRO A 80 5.89 5.02 -21.30
CA PRO A 80 5.40 6.04 -22.23
C PRO A 80 4.41 7.03 -21.59
N THR A 81 3.60 6.57 -20.63
CA THR A 81 2.59 7.40 -19.96
C THR A 81 2.52 7.07 -18.47
N LEU A 82 1.88 7.96 -17.69
CA LEU A 82 1.65 7.76 -16.26
C LEU A 82 0.87 6.45 -15.97
N GLY A 83 -0.14 6.14 -16.77
CA GLY A 83 -0.91 4.90 -16.64
C GLY A 83 -0.06 3.65 -16.90
N ALA A 84 0.83 3.70 -17.88
CA ALA A 84 1.79 2.62 -18.11
C ALA A 84 2.78 2.49 -16.94
N ALA A 85 3.23 3.60 -16.36
CA ALA A 85 4.11 3.59 -15.19
C ALA A 85 3.43 2.97 -13.99
N GLN A 86 2.17 3.31 -13.71
CA GLN A 86 1.41 2.71 -12.61
C GLN A 86 1.25 1.19 -12.77
N ARG A 87 0.89 0.70 -13.96
CA ARG A 87 0.82 -0.74 -14.22
C ARG A 87 2.15 -1.43 -14.00
N ARG A 88 3.24 -0.90 -14.56
CA ARG A 88 4.59 -1.43 -14.39
C ARG A 88 5.03 -1.50 -12.94
N PHE A 89 4.71 -0.46 -12.18
CA PHE A 89 5.00 -0.44 -10.75
C PHE A 89 4.23 -1.55 -10.02
N VAL A 90 2.93 -1.69 -10.27
CA VAL A 90 2.09 -2.72 -9.64
C VAL A 90 2.57 -4.13 -9.96
N ASP A 91 2.94 -4.40 -11.22
CA ASP A 91 3.38 -5.72 -11.68
C ASP A 91 4.66 -6.19 -10.95
N PHE A 92 5.52 -5.26 -10.56
CA PHE A 92 6.81 -5.54 -9.92
C PHE A 92 6.95 -5.00 -8.49
N ALA A 93 5.88 -4.49 -7.90
CA ALA A 93 5.92 -3.89 -6.55
C ALA A 93 6.40 -4.86 -5.46
N VAL A 94 6.23 -6.18 -5.64
CA VAL A 94 6.77 -7.20 -4.73
C VAL A 94 8.30 -7.17 -4.65
N LEU A 95 8.99 -6.66 -5.68
CA LEU A 95 10.43 -6.43 -5.66
C LEU A 95 10.82 -5.22 -4.79
N VAL A 96 9.90 -4.27 -4.59
CA VAL A 96 10.09 -3.12 -3.69
C VAL A 96 9.89 -3.56 -2.25
N THR A 97 8.75 -4.17 -1.96
CA THR A 97 8.45 -4.76 -0.64
C THR A 97 7.37 -5.83 -0.77
N ASP A 98 7.42 -6.84 0.10
CA ASP A 98 6.35 -7.83 0.27
C ASP A 98 5.63 -7.69 1.62
N LEU A 99 5.86 -6.58 2.33
CA LEU A 99 5.14 -6.25 3.56
C LEU A 99 3.70 -5.80 3.31
N TYR A 100 3.41 -5.25 2.14
CA TYR A 100 2.09 -4.88 1.63
C TYR A 100 2.12 -4.94 0.11
N GLN A 101 0.98 -4.84 -0.52
CA GLN A 101 0.89 -4.89 -1.98
C GLN A 101 0.21 -3.64 -2.54
N TRP A 102 0.56 -3.31 -3.77
CA TRP A 102 -0.05 -2.25 -4.54
C TRP A 102 -1.01 -2.82 -5.57
N ARG A 103 -2.10 -2.14 -5.81
CA ARG A 103 -3.09 -2.48 -6.82
C ARG A 103 -3.55 -1.22 -7.54
N ALA A 104 -3.62 -1.27 -8.85
CA ALA A 104 -4.32 -0.26 -9.63
C ALA A 104 -5.83 -0.57 -9.61
N ASP A 105 -6.63 0.48 -9.41
CA ASP A 105 -8.08 0.41 -9.39
C ASP A 105 -8.63 1.61 -10.17
N GLU A 106 -9.48 1.35 -11.15
CA GLU A 106 -10.07 2.39 -11.99
C GLU A 106 -11.52 2.61 -11.58
N ALA A 107 -11.81 3.81 -11.09
CA ALA A 107 -13.17 4.30 -10.93
C ALA A 107 -13.61 5.06 -12.20
N ALA A 108 -14.85 5.49 -12.26
CA ALA A 108 -15.40 6.14 -13.45
C ALA A 108 -14.62 7.41 -13.86
N ASP A 109 -14.24 8.23 -12.89
CA ASP A 109 -13.61 9.54 -13.07
C ASP A 109 -12.13 9.58 -12.65
N ARG A 110 -11.69 8.63 -11.82
CA ARG A 110 -10.35 8.63 -11.23
C ARG A 110 -9.68 7.26 -11.29
N SER A 111 -8.37 7.26 -11.46
CA SER A 111 -7.52 6.11 -11.20
C SER A 111 -6.98 6.16 -9.78
N ARG A 112 -6.83 5.00 -9.18
CA ARG A 112 -6.35 4.83 -7.80
C ARG A 112 -5.20 3.82 -7.77
N LEU A 113 -4.11 4.21 -7.16
CA LEU A 113 -3.04 3.29 -6.79
C LEU A 113 -3.20 2.99 -5.30
N VAL A 114 -3.73 1.81 -5.00
CA VAL A 114 -4.18 1.41 -3.67
C VAL A 114 -3.16 0.50 -3.01
N CYS A 115 -2.79 0.80 -1.77
CA CYS A 115 -1.98 -0.05 -0.92
C CYS A 115 -2.85 -0.94 -0.04
N GLU A 116 -2.52 -2.22 0.04
CA GLU A 116 -3.33 -3.22 0.72
C GLU A 116 -2.51 -4.16 1.59
N GLY A 117 -3.19 -4.72 2.59
CA GLY A 117 -2.54 -5.68 3.49
C GLY A 117 -1.51 -5.05 4.43
N VAL A 118 -1.56 -3.76 4.68
CA VAL A 118 -0.61 -3.05 5.56
C VAL A 118 -0.79 -3.52 7.00
N PRO A 119 0.28 -4.00 7.68
CA PRO A 119 0.23 -4.32 9.11
C PRO A 119 -0.07 -3.11 9.98
N ASP A 120 -0.64 -3.36 11.15
CA ASP A 120 -0.81 -2.35 12.19
C ASP A 120 0.47 -2.26 13.06
N ASP A 121 1.58 -2.00 12.41
CA ASP A 121 2.91 -1.84 13.02
C ASP A 121 3.42 -0.43 12.69
N PRO A 122 3.83 0.39 13.69
CA PRO A 122 4.27 1.75 13.46
C PRO A 122 5.43 1.88 12.47
N ALA A 123 6.38 0.95 12.47
CA ALA A 123 7.50 0.96 11.54
C ALA A 123 7.04 0.68 10.10
N VAL A 124 6.08 -0.22 9.92
CA VAL A 124 5.48 -0.48 8.60
C VAL A 124 4.65 0.72 8.13
N GLN A 125 3.94 1.40 9.03
CA GLN A 125 3.24 2.65 8.70
C GLN A 125 4.20 3.77 8.26
N TRP A 126 5.39 3.83 8.84
CA TRP A 126 6.42 4.79 8.41
C TRP A 126 7.03 4.42 7.05
N LEU A 127 7.26 3.13 6.79
CA LEU A 127 7.69 2.66 5.46
C LEU A 127 6.63 2.99 4.41
N LEU A 128 5.37 2.74 4.71
CA LEU A 128 4.26 3.12 3.84
C LEU A 128 4.21 4.62 3.61
N ALA A 129 4.44 5.44 4.63
CA ALA A 129 4.47 6.88 4.49
C ALA A 129 5.59 7.35 3.56
N PHE A 130 6.76 6.71 3.63
CA PHE A 130 7.85 6.94 2.68
C PHE A 130 7.42 6.59 1.25
N ASP A 131 6.85 5.40 1.02
CA ASP A 131 6.44 4.96 -0.32
C ASP A 131 5.30 5.81 -0.89
N LEU A 132 4.35 6.26 -0.05
CA LEU A 132 3.29 7.19 -0.46
C LEU A 132 3.85 8.56 -0.86
N ALA A 133 4.80 9.08 -0.10
CA ALA A 133 5.44 10.36 -0.41
C ALA A 133 6.26 10.27 -1.71
N ASP A 134 6.98 9.17 -1.93
CA ASP A 134 7.71 8.92 -3.17
C ASP A 134 6.76 8.80 -4.37
N THR A 135 5.64 8.09 -4.21
CA THR A 135 4.57 7.97 -5.23
C THR A 135 3.95 9.33 -5.57
N VAL A 136 3.68 10.17 -4.57
CA VAL A 136 3.17 11.53 -4.77
C VAL A 136 4.21 12.37 -5.52
N ALA A 137 5.47 12.33 -5.10
CA ALA A 137 6.54 13.09 -5.74
C ALA A 137 6.74 12.68 -7.22
N PHE A 138 6.71 11.38 -7.53
CA PHE A 138 6.74 10.87 -8.90
C PHE A 138 5.55 11.38 -9.73
N THR A 139 4.34 11.33 -9.15
CA THR A 139 3.12 11.78 -9.83
C THR A 139 3.11 13.29 -10.05
N GLN A 140 3.58 14.08 -9.09
CA GLN A 140 3.76 15.54 -9.24
C GLN A 140 4.80 15.90 -10.31
N ALA A 141 5.88 15.14 -10.39
CA ALA A 141 6.89 15.32 -11.44
C ALA A 141 6.32 15.08 -12.84
N ALA A 142 5.40 14.12 -12.98
CA ALA A 142 4.73 13.81 -14.25
C ALA A 142 3.64 14.83 -14.62
N LEU A 143 2.82 15.27 -13.67
CA LEU A 143 1.62 16.07 -13.91
C LEU A 143 1.78 17.56 -13.62
N GLY A 144 2.86 17.94 -12.93
CA GLY A 144 3.07 19.30 -12.42
C GLY A 144 2.47 19.52 -11.02
N PRO A 145 2.93 20.59 -10.33
CA PRO A 145 2.59 20.83 -8.93
C PRO A 145 1.11 21.24 -8.67
N ALA A 146 0.41 21.71 -9.72
CA ALA A 146 -0.99 22.12 -9.64
C ALA A 146 -1.99 20.99 -9.98
N ALA A 147 -1.50 19.76 -10.20
CA ALA A 147 -2.36 18.65 -10.56
C ALA A 147 -3.30 18.22 -9.40
N ASP A 148 -4.51 17.78 -9.73
CA ASP A 148 -5.46 17.22 -8.77
C ASP A 148 -5.03 15.81 -8.33
N ILE A 149 -4.00 15.76 -7.48
CA ILE A 149 -3.50 14.56 -6.83
C ILE A 149 -4.12 14.49 -5.45
N ARG A 150 -4.76 13.37 -5.12
CA ARG A 150 -5.32 13.12 -3.80
C ARG A 150 -4.62 11.94 -3.13
N LEU A 151 -4.16 12.17 -1.92
CA LEU A 151 -3.70 11.12 -1.02
C LEU A 151 -4.88 10.71 -0.14
N VAL A 152 -5.27 9.46 -0.19
CA VAL A 152 -6.36 8.93 0.64
C VAL A 152 -5.78 8.01 1.70
N LEU A 153 -6.23 8.17 2.94
CA LEU A 153 -5.78 7.39 4.09
C LEU A 153 -6.95 6.69 4.76
N GLU A 154 -6.87 5.38 4.86
CA GLU A 154 -7.85 4.56 5.60
C GLU A 154 -7.80 4.84 7.12
N ARG A 155 -6.62 5.21 7.61
CA ARG A 155 -6.38 5.65 8.98
C ARG A 155 -5.64 6.98 8.95
N PRO A 156 -6.23 8.05 9.50
CA PRO A 156 -5.49 9.28 9.70
C PRO A 156 -4.30 8.95 10.61
N GLY A 157 -3.13 9.07 10.05
CA GLY A 157 -1.91 8.60 10.70
C GLY A 157 -1.24 9.64 11.57
N VAL A 158 -0.18 9.19 12.21
CA VAL A 158 0.75 10.02 12.95
C VAL A 158 1.59 10.89 12.02
N VAL A 159 1.66 10.56 10.71
CA VAL A 159 2.52 11.22 9.72
C VAL A 159 1.84 12.46 9.12
N PRO A 160 2.49 13.65 9.11
CA PRO A 160 1.91 14.91 8.65
C PRO A 160 1.98 15.06 7.12
N PHE A 161 1.15 14.34 6.38
CA PHE A 161 1.13 14.36 4.91
C PHE A 161 0.77 15.72 4.27
N GLY A 162 0.28 16.70 5.05
CA GLY A 162 -0.02 18.04 4.55
C GLY A 162 1.16 18.74 3.89
N ASP A 163 2.39 18.40 4.29
CA ASP A 163 3.63 18.97 3.72
C ASP A 163 3.93 18.50 2.29
N LEU A 164 3.20 17.51 1.77
CA LEU A 164 3.38 17.05 0.39
C LEU A 164 2.77 17.99 -0.67
N GLY A 165 1.99 18.99 -0.25
CA GLY A 165 1.34 19.93 -1.17
C GLY A 165 0.24 19.27 -2.03
N VAL A 166 -0.36 18.19 -1.54
CA VAL A 166 -1.51 17.52 -2.15
C VAL A 166 -2.68 17.46 -1.18
N ARG A 167 -3.88 17.32 -1.71
CA ARG A 167 -5.06 17.10 -0.87
C ARG A 167 -4.97 15.75 -0.17
N VAL A 168 -5.21 15.73 1.14
CA VAL A 168 -5.22 14.52 1.97
C VAL A 168 -6.63 14.28 2.48
N ASP A 169 -7.23 13.17 2.06
CA ASP A 169 -8.58 12.77 2.42
C ASP A 169 -8.55 11.53 3.33
N ASN A 170 -9.51 11.43 4.24
CA ASN A 170 -9.76 10.20 4.98
C ASN A 170 -10.78 9.35 4.22
N GLY A 171 -10.47 8.07 3.99
CA GLY A 171 -11.31 7.23 3.16
C GLY A 171 -11.26 5.74 3.50
N ALA A 172 -11.87 4.96 2.63
CA ALA A 172 -11.99 3.52 2.78
C ALA A 172 -10.72 2.74 2.38
N TRP A 173 -9.69 3.42 1.88
CA TRP A 173 -8.46 2.82 1.35
C TRP A 173 -7.27 3.76 1.56
N THR A 174 -6.07 3.24 1.42
CA THR A 174 -4.83 4.03 1.49
C THR A 174 -4.14 4.00 0.15
N GLY A 175 -3.73 5.18 -0.34
CA GLY A 175 -3.01 5.29 -1.60
C GLY A 175 -3.18 6.65 -2.28
N VAL A 176 -2.84 6.70 -3.56
CA VAL A 176 -2.83 7.94 -4.37
C VAL A 176 -3.91 7.85 -5.45
N SER A 177 -4.61 8.94 -5.70
CA SER A 177 -5.65 9.05 -6.72
C SER A 177 -5.41 10.26 -7.62
N VAL A 178 -5.61 10.05 -8.92
CA VAL A 178 -5.52 11.08 -9.96
C VAL A 178 -6.74 11.03 -10.87
N PRO A 179 -7.11 12.12 -11.57
CA PRO A 179 -8.12 12.07 -12.61
C PRO A 179 -7.76 11.01 -13.67
N ARG A 180 -8.74 10.28 -14.16
CA ARG A 180 -8.51 9.20 -15.15
C ARG A 180 -7.76 9.69 -16.39
N LEU A 181 -8.08 10.89 -16.85
CA LEU A 181 -7.39 11.50 -18.00
C LEU A 181 -5.89 11.72 -17.78
N ALA A 182 -5.46 11.88 -16.51
CA ALA A 182 -4.05 12.03 -16.18
C ALA A 182 -3.21 10.79 -16.51
N LEU A 183 -3.82 9.63 -16.65
CA LEU A 183 -3.12 8.39 -17.03
C LEU A 183 -2.49 8.46 -18.44
N GLU A 184 -3.06 9.29 -19.31
CA GLU A 184 -2.56 9.47 -20.69
C GLU A 184 -1.40 10.47 -20.78
N THR A 185 -1.02 11.11 -19.66
CA THR A 185 0.09 12.08 -19.65
C THR A 185 1.40 11.39 -20.02
N PRO A 186 2.10 11.87 -21.08
CA PRO A 186 3.40 11.34 -21.47
C PRO A 186 4.45 11.61 -20.38
N LEU A 187 5.31 10.64 -20.12
CA LEU A 187 6.42 10.83 -19.19
C LEU A 187 7.65 11.39 -19.90
N LEU A 188 8.32 12.32 -19.24
CA LEU A 188 9.50 13.02 -19.76
C LEU A 188 10.65 12.06 -20.12
N HIS A 189 10.79 10.99 -19.36
CA HIS A 189 11.89 10.04 -19.48
C HIS A 189 11.50 8.75 -20.21
N ALA A 190 10.37 8.76 -20.93
CA ALA A 190 9.92 7.61 -21.70
C ALA A 190 11.02 7.11 -22.63
N ASN A 191 11.39 5.83 -22.51
CA ASN A 191 12.45 5.23 -23.31
C ASN A 191 12.20 3.74 -23.51
N ALA A 192 11.84 3.34 -24.74
CA ALA A 192 11.50 1.96 -25.05
C ALA A 192 12.69 1.00 -24.85
N ALA A 193 13.89 1.39 -25.28
CA ALA A 193 15.07 0.52 -25.17
C ALA A 193 15.47 0.26 -23.70
N VAL A 194 15.39 1.30 -22.86
CA VAL A 194 15.61 1.15 -21.41
C VAL A 194 14.49 0.30 -20.80
N SER A 195 13.25 0.51 -21.23
CA SER A 195 12.10 -0.29 -20.79
C SER A 195 12.28 -1.78 -21.04
N ASP A 196 12.64 -2.16 -22.27
CA ASP A 196 12.79 -3.56 -22.66
C ASP A 196 13.89 -4.26 -21.84
N LEU A 197 15.03 -3.57 -21.66
CA LEU A 197 16.13 -4.10 -20.85
C LEU A 197 15.74 -4.29 -19.38
N LEU A 198 15.06 -3.30 -18.78
CA LEU A 198 14.64 -3.36 -17.39
C LEU A 198 13.53 -4.40 -17.20
N GLU A 199 12.58 -4.51 -18.11
CA GLU A 199 11.50 -5.49 -18.02
C GLU A 199 12.04 -6.92 -18.00
N GLN A 200 12.96 -7.25 -18.90
CA GLN A 200 13.60 -8.56 -18.91
C GLN A 200 14.30 -8.83 -17.56
N ARG A 201 15.07 -7.89 -17.06
CA ARG A 201 15.77 -8.04 -15.78
C ARG A 201 14.81 -8.17 -14.60
N LEU A 202 13.73 -7.40 -14.57
CA LEU A 202 12.73 -7.46 -13.50
C LEU A 202 11.94 -8.77 -13.52
N ARG A 203 11.62 -9.31 -14.71
CA ARG A 203 11.00 -10.63 -14.83
C ARG A 203 11.92 -11.73 -14.27
N ASP A 204 13.20 -11.69 -14.60
CA ASP A 204 14.19 -12.64 -14.06
C ASP A 204 14.26 -12.57 -12.53
N LEU A 205 14.30 -11.36 -11.97
CA LEU A 205 14.31 -11.16 -10.52
C LEU A 205 13.00 -11.62 -9.87
N HIS A 206 11.86 -11.34 -10.50
CA HIS A 206 10.54 -11.73 -10.01
C HIS A 206 10.39 -13.25 -9.87
N LEU A 207 10.99 -14.03 -10.77
CA LEU A 207 11.00 -15.50 -10.70
C LEU A 207 11.72 -16.05 -9.45
N HIS A 208 12.55 -15.25 -8.80
CA HIS A 208 13.28 -15.64 -7.59
C HIS A 208 12.59 -15.22 -6.29
N ILE A 209 11.42 -14.59 -6.38
CA ILE A 209 10.63 -14.17 -5.22
C ILE A 209 9.37 -15.03 -5.13
N ASP A 210 9.28 -15.83 -4.08
CA ASP A 210 8.02 -16.48 -3.74
C ASP A 210 7.03 -15.40 -3.24
N PRO A 211 5.86 -15.25 -3.89
CA PRO A 211 4.86 -14.29 -3.41
C PRO A 211 4.45 -14.66 -1.98
N PRO A 212 4.26 -13.67 -1.10
CA PRO A 212 3.89 -13.94 0.28
C PRO A 212 2.51 -14.64 0.33
N VAL A 213 2.37 -15.60 1.23
CA VAL A 213 1.12 -16.38 1.33
C VAL A 213 -0.07 -15.49 1.69
N TRP A 214 0.14 -14.42 2.47
CA TRP A 214 -0.93 -13.50 2.83
C TRP A 214 -1.56 -12.83 1.59
N SER A 215 -0.82 -12.59 0.50
CA SER A 215 -1.37 -12.00 -0.72
C SER A 215 -2.34 -12.96 -1.44
N ALA A 216 -1.98 -14.23 -1.53
CA ALA A 216 -2.87 -15.26 -2.06
C ALA A 216 -4.13 -15.43 -1.20
N VAL A 217 -3.99 -15.32 0.13
CA VAL A 217 -5.14 -15.31 1.05
C VAL A 217 -6.05 -14.12 0.80
N ILE A 218 -5.52 -12.91 0.64
CA ILE A 218 -6.34 -11.71 0.35
C ILE A 218 -7.10 -11.89 -0.97
N GLN A 219 -6.45 -12.44 -1.99
CA GLN A 219 -7.08 -12.69 -3.28
C GLN A 219 -8.23 -13.72 -3.17
N ASP A 220 -8.02 -14.83 -2.46
CA ASP A 220 -9.06 -15.82 -2.19
C ASP A 220 -10.22 -15.23 -1.39
N LEU A 221 -9.91 -14.48 -0.34
CA LEU A 221 -10.91 -13.83 0.50
C LEU A 221 -11.80 -12.86 -0.28
N ARG A 222 -11.27 -12.11 -1.24
CA ARG A 222 -12.06 -11.22 -2.09
C ARG A 222 -13.10 -11.96 -2.92
N GLN A 223 -12.71 -13.09 -3.50
CA GLN A 223 -13.59 -13.88 -4.33
C GLN A 223 -14.70 -14.56 -3.53
N HIS A 224 -14.48 -14.81 -2.24
CA HIS A 224 -15.39 -15.60 -1.42
C HIS A 224 -15.94 -14.84 -0.20
N LEU A 225 -15.82 -13.50 -0.16
CA LEU A 225 -16.11 -12.70 1.02
C LEU A 225 -17.54 -12.87 1.52
N SER A 226 -18.52 -12.93 0.61
CA SER A 226 -19.95 -13.12 0.92
C SER A 226 -20.28 -14.49 1.49
N CYS A 227 -19.44 -15.50 1.26
CA CYS A 227 -19.61 -16.85 1.78
C CYS A 227 -19.08 -17.05 3.22
N ALA A 228 -18.76 -15.99 3.92
CA ALA A 228 -18.18 -16.05 5.28
C ALA A 228 -16.95 -16.98 5.39
N PRO A 229 -15.89 -16.76 4.59
CA PRO A 229 -14.81 -17.73 4.42
C PRO A 229 -14.09 -18.04 5.74
N SER A 230 -13.80 -19.33 5.93
CA SER A 230 -13.00 -19.82 7.05
C SER A 230 -11.56 -20.10 6.63
N ILE A 231 -10.63 -20.11 7.60
CA ILE A 231 -9.23 -20.49 7.34
C ILE A 231 -9.11 -21.93 6.78
N HIS A 232 -10.03 -22.82 7.12
CA HIS A 232 -10.02 -24.20 6.65
C HIS A 232 -10.33 -24.27 5.15
N GLU A 233 -11.39 -23.60 4.71
CA GLU A 233 -11.80 -23.53 3.31
C GLU A 233 -10.76 -22.81 2.44
N THR A 234 -10.28 -21.66 2.89
CA THR A 234 -9.21 -20.91 2.20
C THR A 234 -7.94 -21.77 2.07
N ALA A 235 -7.52 -22.45 3.13
CA ALA A 235 -6.38 -23.36 3.08
C ALA A 235 -6.58 -24.47 2.04
N GLY A 236 -7.77 -25.09 2.01
CA GLY A 236 -8.13 -26.11 1.01
C GLY A 236 -8.03 -25.60 -0.43
N ARG A 237 -8.58 -24.41 -0.72
CA ARG A 237 -8.50 -23.79 -2.05
C ARG A 237 -7.05 -23.44 -2.45
N LEU A 238 -6.21 -23.09 -1.48
CA LEU A 238 -4.77 -22.82 -1.71
C LEU A 238 -3.90 -24.08 -1.68
N GLY A 239 -4.48 -25.29 -1.64
CA GLY A 239 -3.74 -26.55 -1.62
C GLY A 239 -2.95 -26.79 -0.34
N MET A 240 -3.37 -26.22 0.80
CA MET A 240 -2.66 -26.29 2.08
C MET A 240 -3.55 -26.88 3.17
N SER A 241 -2.92 -27.46 4.22
CA SER A 241 -3.63 -27.73 5.46
C SER A 241 -3.85 -26.42 6.25
N ARG A 242 -4.92 -26.35 7.07
CA ARG A 242 -5.15 -25.23 7.99
C ARG A 242 -3.90 -24.89 8.83
N ARG A 243 -3.20 -25.93 9.34
CA ARG A 243 -1.98 -25.76 10.14
C ARG A 243 -0.85 -25.11 9.34
N THR A 244 -0.67 -25.56 8.09
CA THR A 244 0.36 -25.01 7.20
C THR A 244 0.08 -23.56 6.89
N LEU A 245 -1.16 -23.21 6.54
CA LEU A 245 -1.56 -21.85 6.24
C LEU A 245 -1.37 -20.93 7.46
N ALA A 246 -1.86 -21.33 8.63
CA ALA A 246 -1.70 -20.55 9.87
C ALA A 246 -0.23 -20.31 10.22
N ARG A 247 0.63 -21.35 10.11
CA ARG A 247 2.07 -21.22 10.38
C ARG A 247 2.75 -20.28 9.39
N ARG A 248 2.45 -20.37 8.08
CA ARG A 248 3.04 -19.48 7.07
C ARG A 248 2.61 -18.03 7.29
N LEU A 249 1.34 -17.77 7.54
CA LEU A 249 0.86 -16.43 7.88
C LEU A 249 1.56 -15.87 9.13
N GLN A 250 1.74 -16.70 10.16
CA GLN A 250 2.45 -16.28 11.37
C GLN A 250 3.93 -15.96 11.10
N GLN A 251 4.59 -16.72 10.21
CA GLN A 251 5.98 -16.43 9.77
C GLN A 251 6.08 -15.10 9.01
N GLU A 252 5.00 -14.66 8.37
CA GLU A 252 4.86 -13.38 7.70
C GLU A 252 4.33 -12.26 8.62
N GLY A 253 4.21 -12.53 9.94
CA GLY A 253 3.69 -11.57 10.91
C GLY A 253 2.18 -11.28 10.78
N ARG A 254 1.40 -12.22 10.22
CA ARG A 254 -0.02 -12.04 9.90
C ARG A 254 -0.90 -13.07 10.60
N SER A 255 -2.18 -12.74 10.75
CA SER A 255 -3.22 -13.72 11.06
C SER A 255 -4.34 -13.68 10.00
N PHE A 256 -4.95 -14.83 9.75
CA PHE A 256 -6.12 -14.93 8.86
C PHE A 256 -7.26 -13.99 9.30
N ARG A 257 -7.45 -13.88 10.62
CA ARG A 257 -8.47 -13.03 11.21
C ARG A 257 -8.25 -11.55 10.88
N ASP A 258 -7.01 -11.09 10.95
CA ASP A 258 -6.68 -9.68 10.69
C ASP A 258 -6.81 -9.36 9.21
N LEU A 259 -6.37 -10.27 8.32
CA LEU A 259 -6.56 -10.14 6.88
C LEU A 259 -8.05 -10.06 6.50
N LEU A 260 -8.88 -10.98 7.02
CA LEU A 260 -10.32 -10.97 6.78
C LEU A 260 -10.99 -9.73 7.37
N SER A 261 -10.61 -9.33 8.58
CA SER A 261 -11.15 -8.14 9.25
C SER A 261 -10.80 -6.86 8.49
N GLY A 262 -9.55 -6.72 8.04
CA GLY A 262 -9.10 -5.60 7.24
C GLY A 262 -9.81 -5.51 5.88
N LEU A 263 -9.98 -6.66 5.20
CA LEU A 263 -10.71 -6.70 3.93
C LEU A 263 -12.19 -6.31 4.13
N ARG A 264 -12.86 -6.90 5.13
CA ARG A 264 -14.26 -6.58 5.46
C ARG A 264 -14.46 -5.10 5.78
N ARG A 265 -13.54 -4.50 6.52
CA ARG A 265 -13.59 -3.07 6.85
C ARG A 265 -13.56 -2.22 5.58
N ARG A 266 -12.58 -2.44 4.68
CA ARG A 266 -12.46 -1.69 3.43
C ARG A 266 -13.69 -1.82 2.54
N GLU A 267 -14.16 -3.05 2.34
CA GLU A 267 -15.35 -3.28 1.53
C GLU A 267 -16.62 -2.68 2.16
N ALA A 268 -16.75 -2.73 3.49
CA ALA A 268 -17.83 -2.05 4.19
C ALA A 268 -17.85 -0.55 3.91
N MET A 269 -16.70 0.12 4.08
CA MET A 269 -16.57 1.56 3.87
C MET A 269 -16.83 1.96 2.42
N ARG A 270 -16.46 1.10 1.46
CA ARG A 270 -16.71 1.31 0.03
C ARG A 270 -18.20 1.15 -0.34
N LEU A 271 -18.88 0.15 0.24
CA LEU A 271 -20.25 -0.18 -0.13
C LEU A 271 -21.30 0.70 0.60
N LEU A 272 -20.95 1.27 1.75
CA LEU A 272 -21.88 2.04 2.57
C LEU A 272 -22.31 3.37 1.92
N SER A 273 -21.58 3.90 0.93
CA SER A 273 -22.00 5.07 0.14
C SER A 273 -23.30 4.78 -0.63
N ASP A 274 -23.41 3.59 -1.22
CA ASP A 274 -24.44 3.30 -2.23
C ASP A 274 -25.44 2.23 -1.80
N HIS A 275 -25.20 1.55 -0.66
CA HIS A 275 -25.99 0.38 -0.26
C HIS A 275 -26.51 0.49 1.18
N SER A 276 -27.63 -0.21 1.47
CA SER A 276 -28.15 -0.31 2.83
C SER A 276 -27.23 -1.11 3.74
N VAL A 277 -27.29 -0.85 5.05
CA VAL A 277 -26.48 -1.53 6.07
C VAL A 277 -26.71 -3.04 6.04
N GLU A 278 -27.93 -3.49 5.81
CA GLU A 278 -28.30 -4.91 5.68
C GLU A 278 -27.67 -5.54 4.46
N SER A 279 -27.73 -4.88 3.30
CA SER A 279 -27.13 -5.35 2.05
C SER A 279 -25.62 -5.47 2.19
N VAL A 280 -24.96 -4.46 2.79
CA VAL A 280 -23.53 -4.49 3.06
C VAL A 280 -23.16 -5.62 4.00
N ALA A 281 -23.90 -5.83 5.08
CA ALA A 281 -23.65 -6.94 6.00
C ALA A 281 -23.66 -8.29 5.27
N HIS A 282 -24.66 -8.56 4.44
CA HIS A 282 -24.74 -9.79 3.66
C HIS A 282 -23.59 -9.93 2.65
N SER A 283 -23.24 -8.88 1.92
CA SER A 283 -22.12 -8.88 0.97
C SER A 283 -20.76 -9.19 1.64
N LEU A 284 -20.65 -8.91 2.94
CA LEU A 284 -19.45 -9.18 3.75
C LEU A 284 -19.49 -10.54 4.47
N GLY A 285 -20.52 -11.36 4.21
CA GLY A 285 -20.67 -12.69 4.81
C GLY A 285 -21.16 -12.67 6.26
N TYR A 286 -21.92 -11.65 6.66
CA TYR A 286 -22.65 -11.65 7.92
C TYR A 286 -24.10 -12.09 7.69
N SER A 287 -24.60 -12.98 8.54
CA SER A 287 -25.99 -13.44 8.48
C SER A 287 -27.00 -12.36 8.88
N GLU A 288 -26.56 -11.41 9.70
CA GLU A 288 -27.38 -10.32 10.23
C GLU A 288 -26.59 -9.01 10.33
N ALA A 289 -27.31 -7.86 10.30
CA ALA A 289 -26.69 -6.55 10.47
C ALA A 289 -26.09 -6.30 11.86
N ARG A 290 -26.62 -6.92 12.94
CA ARG A 290 -26.12 -6.69 14.31
C ARG A 290 -24.66 -7.07 14.55
N PRO A 291 -24.19 -8.28 14.15
CA PRO A 291 -22.76 -8.63 14.24
C PRO A 291 -21.88 -7.71 13.40
N PHE A 292 -22.34 -7.34 12.20
CA PHE A 292 -21.65 -6.38 11.34
C PHE A 292 -21.51 -5.00 12.02
N ASN A 293 -22.60 -4.43 12.57
CA ASN A 293 -22.57 -3.13 13.24
C ASN A 293 -21.57 -3.11 14.40
N ARG A 294 -21.48 -4.19 15.19
CA ARG A 294 -20.47 -4.32 16.26
C ARG A 294 -19.05 -4.36 15.71
N ALA A 295 -18.83 -5.12 14.63
CA ALA A 295 -17.53 -5.22 13.98
C ALA A 295 -17.12 -3.86 13.39
N PHE A 296 -18.02 -3.20 12.66
CA PHE A 296 -17.77 -1.91 12.03
C PHE A 296 -17.44 -0.82 13.05
N ARG A 297 -18.19 -0.76 14.16
CA ARG A 297 -17.90 0.19 15.26
C ARG A 297 -16.53 -0.07 15.89
N ARG A 298 -16.13 -1.33 16.04
CA ARG A 298 -14.77 -1.67 16.53
C ARG A 298 -13.69 -1.24 15.55
N TRP A 299 -13.94 -1.27 14.26
CA TRP A 299 -12.98 -0.89 13.22
C TRP A 299 -12.82 0.62 13.05
N THR A 300 -13.92 1.37 13.13
CA THR A 300 -13.99 2.78 12.74
C THR A 300 -14.32 3.74 13.88
N GLY A 301 -14.74 3.22 15.03
CA GLY A 301 -15.28 4.01 16.14
C GLY A 301 -16.71 4.49 15.93
N LEU A 302 -17.27 4.36 14.72
CA LEU A 302 -18.59 4.87 14.33
C LEU A 302 -19.57 3.74 13.99
N SER A 303 -20.87 3.99 14.07
CA SER A 303 -21.85 3.10 13.45
C SER A 303 -21.83 3.24 11.92
N PRO A 304 -22.26 2.21 11.15
CA PRO A 304 -22.35 2.31 9.68
C PRO A 304 -23.20 3.50 9.20
N SER A 305 -24.30 3.80 9.87
CA SER A 305 -25.16 4.94 9.52
C SER A 305 -24.45 6.27 9.73
N HIS A 306 -23.83 6.47 10.93
CA HIS A 306 -23.06 7.69 11.20
C HIS A 306 -21.85 7.85 10.28
N TRP A 307 -21.23 6.76 9.86
CA TRP A 307 -20.15 6.79 8.88
C TRP A 307 -20.65 7.33 7.54
N ARG A 308 -21.77 6.82 7.03
CA ARG A 308 -22.39 7.25 5.77
C ARG A 308 -22.77 8.73 5.83
N ASP A 309 -23.45 9.16 6.91
CA ASP A 309 -23.87 10.56 7.07
C ASP A 309 -22.67 11.51 7.07
N ARG A 310 -21.56 11.09 7.67
CA ARG A 310 -20.31 11.86 7.69
C ARG A 310 -19.66 11.95 6.30
N GLN A 311 -19.66 10.85 5.52
CA GLN A 311 -19.14 10.86 4.16
C GLN A 311 -19.96 11.78 3.25
N ALA A 312 -21.28 11.69 3.29
CA ALA A 312 -22.18 12.56 2.54
C ALA A 312 -21.98 14.06 2.89
N ALA A 313 -21.76 14.36 4.17
CA ALA A 313 -21.45 15.73 4.61
C ALA A 313 -20.09 16.24 4.10
N GLN A 314 -19.10 15.37 3.93
CA GLN A 314 -17.80 15.74 3.38
C GLN A 314 -17.85 15.95 1.86
N GLU A 315 -18.62 15.14 1.14
CA GLU A 315 -18.83 15.29 -0.31
C GLU A 315 -19.63 16.56 -0.66
N GLY A 316 -20.62 16.93 0.15
CA GLY A 316 -21.42 18.15 -0.05
C GLY A 316 -20.71 19.46 0.34
N LEU A 317 -19.52 19.42 0.91
CA LEU A 317 -18.66 20.59 1.17
C LEU A 317 -17.65 20.82 0.02
N ASP A 318 -17.55 19.88 -0.91
CA ASP A 318 -16.61 19.87 -2.02
C ASP A 318 -17.25 20.30 -3.37
N ASP A 319 -18.60 20.45 -3.42
CA ASP A 319 -19.37 21.05 -4.52
C ASP A 319 -19.62 22.57 -4.27
#